data_4d66709e28985421618baba66316d82f
#
_entry.id   4d66709e28985421618baba66316d82f
#
_cell.length_a   1.000
_cell.length_b   1.000
_cell.length_c   1.000
_cell.angle_alpha   90.00
_cell.angle_beta   90.00
_cell.angle_gamma   90.00
#
_symmetry.space_group_name_H-M   'P 1'
#
loop_
_entity.id
_entity.type
_entity.pdbx_description
1 polymer ?
#
loop_
_entity_poly.entity_id
_entity_poly.type
_entity_poly.pdbx_seq_one_letter_code
_entity_poly.pdbx_strand_id
1 'polypeptide(L)'
;MLELLSKEVLQRRVFNPYYYDLHVKEFMLGQTKDHIDSEGTVLDIGAAVGQYSKFFAINSGHVYAYEAVPPVYEQLCKIKNDHLNFSAYNIAISDKVGKDKFYVDGQRLSNSSFQNLVDGFPIDVEVSTIDKQHENANNICFIKIDTEGTELDVLNGAKKTIDKHDPHLMIEIYPKFNKYPVDTTFKFCFDRGYTCFYNHRGRGLKPVKDIEHGVKIALTMPEITDGDFLFLNGNRA
;
A
#
# COMPACT_ATOMS: atom_id res chain seq x y z
N MET A 1 16.04 -12.17 -17.28
CA MET A 1 16.40 -12.33 -15.85
C MET A 1 15.18 -12.64 -14.98
N LEU A 2 14.03 -11.98 -15.18
CA LEU A 2 12.76 -12.37 -14.54
C LEU A 2 12.32 -13.79 -14.91
N GLU A 3 12.57 -14.27 -16.12
CA GLU A 3 12.30 -15.64 -16.57
C GLU A 3 13.16 -16.71 -15.86
N LEU A 4 14.28 -16.30 -15.25
CA LEU A 4 15.19 -17.18 -14.51
C LEU A 4 14.80 -17.37 -13.04
N LEU A 5 13.84 -16.58 -12.53
CA LEU A 5 13.26 -16.84 -11.22
C LEU A 5 12.36 -18.08 -11.36
N SER A 6 12.88 -19.25 -10.98
CA SER A 6 12.08 -20.48 -11.04
C SER A 6 10.79 -20.33 -10.25
N LYS A 7 9.71 -20.97 -10.73
CA LYS A 7 8.42 -21.03 -9.99
C LYS A 7 8.59 -21.40 -8.52
N GLU A 8 9.63 -22.18 -8.22
CA GLU A 8 9.97 -22.65 -6.88
C GLU A 8 10.55 -21.54 -5.99
N VAL A 9 11.34 -20.62 -6.56
CA VAL A 9 11.86 -19.42 -5.86
C VAL A 9 10.71 -18.43 -5.61
N LEU A 10 9.82 -18.24 -6.58
CA LEU A 10 8.59 -17.47 -6.42
C LEU A 10 7.71 -18.05 -5.32
N GLN A 11 7.45 -19.35 -5.32
CA GLN A 11 6.62 -20.00 -4.30
C GLN A 11 7.25 -19.97 -2.91
N ARG A 12 8.55 -20.23 -2.76
CA ARG A 12 9.21 -20.27 -1.46
C ARG A 12 9.40 -18.86 -0.83
N ARG A 13 9.51 -17.81 -1.64
CA ARG A 13 9.86 -16.46 -1.18
C ARG A 13 8.66 -15.51 -1.06
N VAL A 14 7.63 -15.70 -1.89
CA VAL A 14 6.38 -14.96 -1.82
C VAL A 14 5.40 -15.55 -0.80
N PHE A 15 5.51 -16.87 -0.54
CA PHE A 15 4.60 -17.61 0.36
C PHE A 15 5.29 -18.15 1.62
N ASN A 16 6.39 -17.53 2.12
CA ASN A 16 6.92 -17.97 3.40
C ASN A 16 6.08 -17.39 4.56
N PRO A 17 5.11 -18.17 5.11
CA PRO A 17 4.17 -17.69 6.12
C PRO A 17 4.82 -17.41 7.48
N TYR A 18 6.11 -17.76 7.66
CA TYR A 18 6.80 -17.66 8.94
C TYR A 18 7.41 -16.28 9.24
N TYR A 19 7.38 -15.33 8.29
CA TYR A 19 7.98 -14.01 8.48
C TYR A 19 6.98 -12.85 8.61
N TYR A 20 5.69 -13.14 8.44
CA TYR A 20 4.67 -12.14 8.75
C TYR A 20 3.86 -12.66 9.92
N ASP A 21 3.88 -11.92 10.99
CA ASP A 21 2.96 -12.14 12.10
C ASP A 21 1.53 -11.95 11.57
N LEU A 22 0.96 -13.07 11.10
CA LEU A 22 -0.41 -13.12 10.56
C LEU A 22 -1.38 -12.42 11.50
N HIS A 23 -1.18 -12.53 12.81
CA HIS A 23 -2.03 -11.91 13.82
C HIS A 23 -1.98 -10.38 13.79
N VAL A 24 -0.83 -9.77 13.47
CA VAL A 24 -0.71 -8.30 13.41
C VAL A 24 -1.41 -7.76 12.17
N LYS A 25 -1.22 -8.41 11.01
CA LYS A 25 -1.93 -8.04 9.77
C LYS A 25 -3.42 -8.32 9.85
N GLU A 26 -3.84 -9.46 10.37
CA GLU A 26 -5.26 -9.78 10.62
C GLU A 26 -5.91 -8.76 11.56
N PHE A 27 -5.18 -8.29 12.56
CA PHE A 27 -5.66 -7.26 13.46
C PHE A 27 -5.88 -5.92 12.73
N MET A 28 -4.91 -5.44 11.94
CA MET A 28 -5.07 -4.20 11.14
C MET A 28 -6.23 -4.33 10.17
N LEU A 29 -6.37 -5.44 9.46
CA LEU A 29 -7.49 -5.71 8.56
C LEU A 29 -8.83 -5.66 9.31
N GLY A 30 -8.91 -6.26 10.50
CA GLY A 30 -10.12 -6.21 11.33
C GLY A 30 -10.49 -4.78 11.74
N GLN A 31 -9.51 -3.93 12.05
CA GLN A 31 -9.75 -2.53 12.42
C GLN A 31 -10.13 -1.66 11.21
N THR A 32 -9.64 -1.97 10.01
CA THR A 32 -9.99 -1.21 8.80
C THR A 32 -11.38 -1.50 8.27
N LYS A 33 -11.96 -2.66 8.63
CA LYS A 33 -13.28 -3.08 8.15
C LYS A 33 -14.37 -2.04 8.41
N ASP A 34 -14.39 -1.47 9.60
CA ASP A 34 -15.40 -0.49 10.02
C ASP A 34 -15.25 0.87 9.31
N HIS A 35 -14.17 1.05 8.56
CA HIS A 35 -13.85 2.24 7.79
C HIS A 35 -13.95 2.04 6.27
N ILE A 36 -14.43 0.88 5.82
CA ILE A 36 -14.65 0.56 4.41
C ILE A 36 -16.15 0.60 4.13
N ASP A 37 -16.53 1.45 3.18
CA ASP A 37 -17.90 1.48 2.65
C ASP A 37 -18.12 0.24 1.76
N SER A 38 -19.11 -0.58 2.09
CA SER A 38 -19.42 -1.82 1.37
C SER A 38 -19.80 -1.62 -0.10
N GLU A 39 -20.27 -0.43 -0.47
CA GLU A 39 -20.58 -0.03 -1.84
C GLU A 39 -19.46 0.81 -2.46
N GLY A 40 -18.44 1.15 -1.67
CA GLY A 40 -17.34 2.01 -2.06
C GLY A 40 -16.25 1.30 -2.84
N THR A 41 -15.37 2.10 -3.42
CA THR A 41 -14.18 1.65 -4.13
C THR A 41 -12.96 1.72 -3.22
N VAL A 42 -12.18 0.65 -3.18
CA VAL A 42 -10.88 0.57 -2.50
C VAL A 42 -9.75 0.52 -3.52
N LEU A 43 -8.70 1.29 -3.27
CA LEU A 43 -7.45 1.23 -4.03
C LEU A 43 -6.37 0.54 -3.17
N ASP A 44 -5.74 -0.51 -3.72
CA ASP A 44 -4.63 -1.24 -3.08
C ASP A 44 -3.36 -1.00 -3.92
N ILE A 45 -2.51 -0.08 -3.45
CA ILE A 45 -1.29 0.34 -4.14
C ILE A 45 -0.09 -0.39 -3.54
N GLY A 46 0.65 -1.13 -4.38
CA GLY A 46 1.65 -2.09 -3.92
C GLY A 46 0.97 -3.34 -3.37
N ALA A 47 0.04 -3.89 -4.15
CA ALA A 47 -0.84 -4.98 -3.69
C ALA A 47 -0.12 -6.31 -3.45
N ALA A 48 1.11 -6.46 -3.92
CA ALA A 48 1.89 -7.69 -3.85
C ALA A 48 1.07 -8.90 -4.34
N VAL A 49 0.97 -9.96 -3.59
CA VAL A 49 0.16 -11.16 -3.93
C VAL A 49 -1.31 -11.04 -3.51
N GLY A 50 -1.72 -9.87 -3.02
CA GLY A 50 -3.11 -9.53 -2.77
C GLY A 50 -3.69 -10.01 -1.45
N GLN A 51 -2.90 -10.07 -0.39
CA GLN A 51 -3.43 -10.41 0.95
C GLN A 51 -4.46 -9.39 1.41
N TYR A 52 -4.13 -8.08 1.30
CA TYR A 52 -5.07 -6.99 1.59
C TYR A 52 -6.19 -6.93 0.55
N SER A 53 -5.86 -7.09 -0.73
CA SER A 53 -6.85 -7.06 -1.81
C SER A 53 -8.00 -8.05 -1.62
N LYS A 54 -7.73 -9.28 -1.14
CA LYS A 54 -8.77 -10.28 -0.84
C LYS A 54 -9.70 -9.81 0.26
N PHE A 55 -9.15 -9.25 1.34
CA PHE A 55 -9.95 -8.71 2.43
C PHE A 55 -10.81 -7.54 1.94
N PHE A 56 -10.24 -6.63 1.16
CA PHE A 56 -10.97 -5.51 0.58
C PHE A 56 -12.10 -5.97 -0.35
N ALA A 57 -11.85 -6.98 -1.20
CA ALA A 57 -12.87 -7.52 -2.11
C ALA A 57 -14.08 -8.13 -1.39
N ILE A 58 -13.88 -8.64 -0.17
CA ILE A 58 -14.99 -9.15 0.68
C ILE A 58 -15.80 -8.01 1.32
N ASN A 59 -15.18 -6.85 1.56
CA ASN A 59 -15.76 -5.80 2.39
C ASN A 59 -16.08 -4.50 1.64
N SER A 60 -15.89 -4.43 0.31
CA SER A 60 -16.15 -3.23 -0.50
C SER A 60 -16.90 -3.54 -1.80
N GLY A 61 -17.40 -2.49 -2.46
CA GLY A 61 -18.08 -2.60 -3.74
C GLY A 61 -17.15 -2.98 -4.87
N HIS A 62 -15.92 -2.41 -4.91
CA HIS A 62 -14.91 -2.77 -5.91
C HIS A 62 -13.49 -2.52 -5.39
N VAL A 63 -12.54 -3.35 -5.83
CA VAL A 63 -11.10 -3.17 -5.54
C VAL A 63 -10.31 -2.99 -6.83
N TYR A 64 -9.51 -1.93 -6.88
CA TYR A 64 -8.48 -1.72 -7.90
C TYR A 64 -7.12 -1.92 -7.25
N ALA A 65 -6.39 -2.95 -7.68
CA ALA A 65 -5.10 -3.32 -7.13
C ALA A 65 -3.97 -3.07 -8.14
N TYR A 66 -2.87 -2.49 -7.68
CA TYR A 66 -1.73 -2.11 -8.51
C TYR A 66 -0.47 -2.80 -8.00
N GLU A 67 0.21 -3.51 -8.91
CA GLU A 67 1.47 -4.21 -8.62
C GLU A 67 2.43 -4.04 -9.80
N ALA A 68 3.63 -3.54 -9.53
CA ALA A 68 4.62 -3.22 -10.57
C ALA A 68 5.39 -4.44 -11.08
N VAL A 69 5.66 -5.41 -10.22
CA VAL A 69 6.50 -6.58 -10.52
C VAL A 69 5.69 -7.65 -11.27
N PRO A 70 5.97 -7.93 -12.57
CA PRO A 70 5.11 -8.79 -13.39
C PRO A 70 4.84 -10.19 -12.80
N PRO A 71 5.81 -10.97 -12.29
CA PRO A 71 5.52 -12.27 -11.70
C PRO A 71 4.66 -12.22 -10.45
N VAL A 72 4.72 -11.11 -9.68
CA VAL A 72 3.88 -10.88 -8.50
C VAL A 72 2.46 -10.51 -8.92
N TYR A 73 2.35 -9.62 -9.92
CA TYR A 73 1.08 -9.29 -10.55
C TYR A 73 0.33 -10.51 -11.11
N GLU A 74 1.02 -11.47 -11.73
CA GLU A 74 0.41 -12.73 -12.20
C GLU A 74 -0.23 -13.52 -11.05
N GLN A 75 0.36 -13.50 -9.85
CA GLN A 75 -0.24 -14.12 -8.67
C GLN A 75 -1.44 -13.32 -8.17
N LEU A 76 -1.32 -11.99 -8.15
CA LEU A 76 -2.40 -11.07 -7.78
C LEU A 76 -3.66 -11.29 -8.65
N CYS A 77 -3.48 -11.48 -9.95
CA CYS A 77 -4.58 -11.72 -10.89
C CYS A 77 -5.47 -12.93 -10.56
N LYS A 78 -4.95 -13.91 -9.81
CA LYS A 78 -5.72 -15.11 -9.43
C LYS A 78 -6.90 -14.80 -8.51
N ILE A 79 -6.87 -13.66 -7.82
CA ILE A 79 -7.97 -13.20 -6.94
C ILE A 79 -9.27 -13.02 -7.74
N LYS A 80 -9.17 -12.61 -9.01
CA LYS A 80 -10.32 -12.42 -9.89
C LYS A 80 -11.16 -13.68 -10.09
N ASN A 81 -10.57 -14.87 -9.89
CA ASN A 81 -11.30 -16.13 -10.02
C ASN A 81 -12.38 -16.29 -8.94
N ASP A 82 -12.15 -15.71 -7.76
CA ASP A 82 -13.02 -15.85 -6.60
C ASP A 82 -13.82 -14.56 -6.30
N HIS A 83 -13.38 -13.41 -6.87
CA HIS A 83 -13.93 -12.08 -6.59
C HIS A 83 -14.19 -11.30 -7.89
N LEU A 84 -15.45 -11.19 -8.32
CA LEU A 84 -15.83 -10.48 -9.55
C LEU A 84 -15.69 -8.95 -9.43
N ASN A 85 -15.67 -8.43 -8.21
CA ASN A 85 -15.48 -7.01 -7.87
C ASN A 85 -14.00 -6.65 -7.69
N PHE A 86 -13.10 -7.36 -8.36
CA PHE A 86 -11.65 -7.15 -8.28
C PHE A 86 -11.03 -6.89 -9.65
N SER A 87 -10.18 -5.88 -9.74
CA SER A 87 -9.40 -5.55 -10.94
C SER A 87 -7.93 -5.33 -10.57
N ALA A 88 -7.02 -5.98 -11.27
CA ALA A 88 -5.58 -5.83 -11.07
C ALA A 88 -4.91 -5.19 -12.27
N TYR A 89 -3.84 -4.39 -12.02
CA TYR A 89 -3.08 -3.68 -13.03
C TYR A 89 -1.57 -3.82 -12.79
N ASN A 90 -0.83 -4.18 -13.84
CA ASN A 90 0.63 -4.21 -13.80
C ASN A 90 1.19 -2.81 -14.10
N ILE A 91 1.01 -1.92 -13.15
CA ILE A 91 1.40 -0.50 -13.24
C ILE A 91 1.99 -0.10 -11.89
N ALA A 92 3.12 0.59 -11.90
CA ALA A 92 3.63 1.28 -10.73
C ALA A 92 2.90 2.63 -10.56
N ILE A 93 2.39 2.89 -9.37
CA ILE A 93 1.75 4.18 -9.05
C ILE A 93 2.77 5.11 -8.41
N SER A 94 2.79 6.37 -8.87
CA SER A 94 3.73 7.41 -8.45
C SER A 94 3.11 8.81 -8.68
N ASP A 95 3.93 9.85 -8.69
CA ASP A 95 3.53 11.25 -8.98
C ASP A 95 3.62 11.64 -10.47
N LYS A 96 3.98 10.70 -11.35
CA LYS A 96 4.21 10.92 -12.79
C LYS A 96 3.56 9.85 -13.65
N VAL A 97 3.48 10.13 -14.95
CA VAL A 97 2.96 9.20 -15.97
C VAL A 97 4.04 8.90 -16.99
N GLY A 98 4.15 7.64 -17.42
CA GLY A 98 5.10 7.22 -18.48
C GLY A 98 5.71 5.87 -18.18
N LYS A 99 7.03 5.78 -18.37
CA LYS A 99 7.84 4.60 -18.06
C LYS A 99 8.99 4.98 -17.17
N ASP A 100 9.40 4.05 -16.30
CA ASP A 100 10.57 4.25 -15.44
C ASP A 100 11.24 2.93 -15.12
N LYS A 101 12.42 3.02 -14.53
CA LYS A 101 13.14 1.89 -13.97
C LYS A 101 12.63 1.59 -12.57
N PHE A 102 12.28 0.34 -12.35
CA PHE A 102 11.85 -0.19 -11.05
C PHE A 102 12.85 -1.28 -10.64
N TYR A 103 13.32 -1.24 -9.41
CA TYR A 103 14.36 -2.16 -8.93
C TYR A 103 13.74 -3.30 -8.18
N VAL A 104 13.92 -4.51 -8.70
CA VAL A 104 13.37 -5.74 -8.12
C VAL A 104 14.40 -6.33 -7.17
N ASP A 105 14.02 -6.52 -5.91
CA ASP A 105 14.84 -7.27 -4.96
C ASP A 105 14.84 -8.76 -5.34
N GLY A 106 16.00 -9.26 -5.76
CA GLY A 106 16.16 -10.66 -6.15
C GLY A 106 15.97 -11.66 -5.00
N GLN A 107 15.98 -11.18 -3.76
CA GLN A 107 15.78 -12.01 -2.57
C GLN A 107 14.36 -11.91 -2.02
N ARG A 108 13.71 -10.73 -2.12
CA ARG A 108 12.36 -10.46 -1.64
C ARG A 108 11.62 -9.60 -2.64
N LEU A 109 10.86 -10.22 -3.53
CA LEU A 109 10.13 -9.50 -4.59
C LEU A 109 9.15 -8.46 -4.04
N SER A 110 8.65 -8.65 -2.83
CA SER A 110 7.79 -7.68 -2.14
C SER A 110 8.50 -6.38 -1.75
N ASN A 111 9.82 -6.41 -1.59
CA ASN A 111 10.63 -5.24 -1.23
C ASN A 111 11.16 -4.49 -2.47
N SER A 112 10.50 -4.63 -3.59
CA SER A 112 10.90 -3.96 -4.84
C SER A 112 10.38 -2.53 -4.91
N SER A 113 11.19 -1.60 -5.41
CA SER A 113 10.92 -0.16 -5.31
C SER A 113 11.54 0.62 -6.48
N PHE A 114 11.17 1.91 -6.61
CA PHE A 114 11.88 2.86 -7.48
C PHE A 114 13.29 3.21 -6.98
N GLN A 115 13.63 2.87 -5.75
CA GLN A 115 14.96 3.10 -5.21
C GLN A 115 15.92 2.01 -5.70
N ASN A 116 17.16 2.42 -6.03
CA ASN A 116 18.21 1.48 -6.44
C ASN A 116 18.64 0.62 -5.24
N LEU A 117 18.22 -0.62 -5.22
CA LEU A 117 18.54 -1.58 -4.19
C LEU A 117 19.95 -2.16 -4.43
N VAL A 118 20.72 -2.43 -3.37
CA VAL A 118 22.10 -2.90 -3.44
C VAL A 118 22.23 -4.18 -4.27
N ASP A 119 21.29 -5.12 -4.13
CA ASP A 119 21.23 -6.40 -4.85
C ASP A 119 20.03 -6.47 -5.83
N GLY A 120 19.41 -5.32 -6.12
CA GLY A 120 18.27 -5.23 -7.02
C GLY A 120 18.69 -5.18 -8.49
N PHE A 121 17.82 -5.67 -9.37
CA PHE A 121 17.99 -5.52 -10.81
C PHE A 121 16.85 -4.67 -11.40
N PRO A 122 17.18 -3.77 -12.35
CA PRO A 122 16.18 -2.88 -12.93
C PRO A 122 15.29 -3.61 -13.94
N ILE A 123 14.00 -3.29 -13.92
CA ILE A 123 13.05 -3.61 -14.96
C ILE A 123 12.38 -2.33 -15.47
N ASP A 124 11.90 -2.33 -16.70
CA ASP A 124 11.05 -1.24 -17.21
C ASP A 124 9.61 -1.50 -16.78
N VAL A 125 8.97 -0.49 -16.19
CA VAL A 125 7.56 -0.56 -15.78
C VAL A 125 6.78 0.62 -16.36
N GLU A 126 5.49 0.38 -16.62
CA GLU A 126 4.54 1.47 -16.84
C GLU A 126 4.28 2.18 -15.52
N VAL A 127 4.26 3.51 -15.54
CA VAL A 127 4.03 4.36 -14.37
C VAL A 127 2.81 5.23 -14.60
N SER A 128 1.98 5.38 -13.59
CA SER A 128 0.81 6.26 -13.62
C SER A 128 0.57 6.93 -12.27
N THR A 129 -0.41 7.82 -12.23
CA THR A 129 -0.90 8.46 -11.01
C THR A 129 -2.30 7.94 -10.66
N ILE A 130 -2.66 7.96 -9.39
CA ILE A 130 -4.04 7.66 -8.96
C ILE A 130 -5.01 8.65 -9.65
N ASP A 131 -4.66 9.93 -9.68
CA ASP A 131 -5.49 10.96 -10.30
C ASP A 131 -5.83 10.66 -11.76
N LYS A 132 -4.88 10.10 -12.53
CA LYS A 132 -5.12 9.71 -13.93
C LYS A 132 -5.95 8.43 -14.05
N GLN A 133 -5.63 7.41 -13.23
CA GLN A 133 -6.31 6.12 -13.30
C GLN A 133 -7.78 6.21 -12.87
N HIS A 134 -8.09 7.18 -12.00
CA HIS A 134 -9.39 7.31 -11.35
C HIS A 134 -10.08 8.66 -11.58
N GLU A 135 -9.73 9.35 -12.67
CA GLU A 135 -10.30 10.67 -13.03
C GLU A 135 -11.84 10.69 -12.99
N ASN A 136 -12.46 9.62 -13.48
CA ASN A 136 -13.92 9.46 -13.57
C ASN A 136 -14.50 8.56 -12.46
N ALA A 137 -13.71 8.20 -11.46
CA ALA A 137 -14.18 7.34 -10.38
C ALA A 137 -15.18 8.07 -9.47
N ASN A 138 -16.08 7.26 -8.91
CA ASN A 138 -17.03 7.69 -7.90
C ASN A 138 -16.76 6.90 -6.61
N ASN A 139 -16.97 7.55 -5.46
CA ASN A 139 -16.93 6.92 -4.15
C ASN A 139 -15.68 6.07 -3.86
N ILE A 140 -14.47 6.65 -4.05
CA ILE A 140 -13.25 6.03 -3.51
C ILE A 140 -13.29 6.23 -2.00
N CYS A 141 -13.42 5.14 -1.25
CA CYS A 141 -13.62 5.18 0.19
C CYS A 141 -12.35 4.89 0.99
N PHE A 142 -11.44 4.13 0.43
CA PHE A 142 -10.24 3.70 1.12
C PHE A 142 -9.07 3.57 0.13
N ILE A 143 -7.87 3.96 0.56
CA ILE A 143 -6.63 3.78 -0.22
C ILE A 143 -5.57 3.17 0.70
N LYS A 144 -5.08 1.97 0.36
CA LYS A 144 -3.86 1.40 0.95
C LYS A 144 -2.67 1.78 0.09
N ILE A 145 -1.57 2.21 0.72
CA ILE A 145 -0.31 2.56 0.06
C ILE A 145 0.83 1.86 0.79
N ASP A 146 1.52 0.96 0.06
CA ASP A 146 2.63 0.18 0.55
C ASP A 146 3.57 -0.08 -0.64
N THR A 147 4.47 0.88 -0.88
CA THR A 147 5.31 0.95 -2.09
C THR A 147 6.80 0.97 -1.78
N GLU A 148 7.14 0.49 -0.57
CA GLU A 148 8.53 0.29 -0.13
C GLU A 148 9.37 1.58 -0.24
N GLY A 149 8.80 2.67 0.29
CA GLY A 149 9.49 3.94 0.49
C GLY A 149 9.17 5.06 -0.49
N THR A 150 8.20 4.87 -1.39
CA THR A 150 7.75 5.92 -2.34
C THR A 150 6.29 6.37 -2.09
N GLU A 151 5.78 6.19 -0.87
CA GLU A 151 4.40 6.48 -0.47
C GLU A 151 4.04 7.95 -0.69
N LEU A 152 5.00 8.87 -0.44
CA LEU A 152 4.78 10.30 -0.68
C LEU A 152 4.62 10.63 -2.18
N ASP A 153 5.31 9.92 -3.08
CA ASP A 153 5.12 10.09 -4.53
C ASP A 153 3.70 9.65 -4.92
N VAL A 154 3.22 8.52 -4.37
CA VAL A 154 1.84 8.05 -4.58
C VAL A 154 0.82 9.08 -4.08
N LEU A 155 1.00 9.60 -2.88
CA LEU A 155 0.14 10.64 -2.31
C LEU A 155 0.13 11.92 -3.17
N ASN A 156 1.30 12.33 -3.70
CA ASN A 156 1.40 13.48 -4.60
C ASN A 156 0.65 13.25 -5.92
N GLY A 157 0.65 12.02 -6.44
CA GLY A 157 -0.10 11.60 -7.62
C GLY A 157 -1.58 11.33 -7.37
N ALA A 158 -2.05 11.44 -6.13
CA ALA A 158 -3.42 11.19 -5.70
C ALA A 158 -4.15 12.43 -5.19
N LYS A 159 -3.53 13.61 -5.24
CA LYS A 159 -4.06 14.82 -4.58
C LYS A 159 -5.49 15.14 -4.96
N LYS A 160 -5.82 15.14 -6.25
CA LYS A 160 -7.17 15.46 -6.73
C LYS A 160 -8.18 14.39 -6.28
N THR A 161 -7.77 13.13 -6.31
CA THR A 161 -8.59 12.00 -5.86
C THR A 161 -8.86 12.08 -4.36
N ILE A 162 -7.82 12.36 -3.56
CA ILE A 162 -7.95 12.53 -2.11
C ILE A 162 -8.84 13.73 -1.79
N ASP A 163 -8.59 14.88 -2.41
CA ASP A 163 -9.35 16.12 -2.16
C ASP A 163 -10.82 16.03 -2.65
N LYS A 164 -11.12 15.13 -3.62
CA LYS A 164 -12.48 14.91 -4.17
C LYS A 164 -13.30 13.94 -3.35
N HIS A 165 -12.66 12.86 -2.86
CA HIS A 165 -13.37 11.71 -2.33
C HIS A 165 -13.23 11.54 -0.81
N ASP A 166 -12.33 12.29 -0.17
CA ASP A 166 -12.03 12.20 1.27
C ASP A 166 -11.82 10.75 1.78
N PRO A 167 -11.04 9.89 1.07
CA PRO A 167 -10.91 8.49 1.46
C PRO A 167 -10.20 8.34 2.80
N HIS A 168 -10.44 7.27 3.52
CA HIS A 168 -9.52 6.84 4.56
C HIS A 168 -8.24 6.28 3.93
N LEU A 169 -7.09 6.42 4.61
CA LEU A 169 -5.81 5.97 4.09
C LEU A 169 -5.16 4.98 5.06
N MET A 170 -4.56 3.93 4.53
CA MET A 170 -3.62 3.09 5.25
C MET A 170 -2.28 3.16 4.53
N ILE A 171 -1.26 3.62 5.24
CA ILE A 171 0.05 3.92 4.63
C ILE A 171 1.12 3.20 5.43
N GLU A 172 1.96 2.38 4.76
CA GLU A 172 3.18 1.89 5.36
C GLU A 172 4.20 3.03 5.43
N ILE A 173 4.72 3.30 6.63
CA ILE A 173 5.78 4.29 6.84
C ILE A 173 6.95 3.60 7.51
N TYR A 174 7.88 3.09 6.69
CA TYR A 174 9.06 2.36 7.17
C TYR A 174 10.34 3.20 6.95
N PRO A 175 10.90 3.83 8.00
CA PRO A 175 12.00 4.80 7.88
C PRO A 175 13.22 4.32 7.10
N LYS A 176 13.51 3.01 7.18
CA LYS A 176 14.65 2.40 6.50
C LYS A 176 14.56 2.46 4.98
N PHE A 177 13.35 2.42 4.44
CA PHE A 177 13.10 2.37 2.99
C PHE A 177 12.59 3.69 2.43
N ASN A 178 12.18 4.63 3.29
CA ASN A 178 11.60 5.90 2.84
C ASN A 178 12.59 6.73 2.00
N LYS A 179 12.14 7.11 0.81
CA LYS A 179 12.84 8.05 -0.08
C LYS A 179 12.92 9.47 0.50
N TYR A 180 11.93 9.85 1.28
CA TYR A 180 11.78 11.19 1.87
C TYR A 180 11.89 11.13 3.39
N PRO A 181 12.13 12.28 4.07
CA PRO A 181 11.99 12.35 5.51
C PRO A 181 10.63 11.86 5.99
N VAL A 182 10.62 11.05 7.04
CA VAL A 182 9.40 10.36 7.55
C VAL A 182 8.27 11.33 7.91
N ASP A 183 8.61 12.52 8.40
CA ASP A 183 7.66 13.57 8.77
C ASP A 183 6.84 14.08 7.59
N THR A 184 7.34 13.96 6.36
CA THR A 184 6.67 14.50 5.16
C THR A 184 5.36 13.78 4.85
N THR A 185 5.30 12.46 5.05
CA THR A 185 4.07 11.67 4.87
C THR A 185 3.04 12.02 5.94
N PHE A 186 3.46 12.11 7.20
CA PHE A 186 2.57 12.56 8.29
C PHE A 186 2.06 13.98 8.03
N LYS A 187 2.95 14.90 7.63
CA LYS A 187 2.58 16.27 7.32
C LYS A 187 1.55 16.35 6.19
N PHE A 188 1.72 15.59 5.12
CA PHE A 188 0.75 15.55 4.02
C PHE A 188 -0.67 15.22 4.49
N CYS A 189 -0.80 14.25 5.40
CA CYS A 189 -2.09 13.81 5.92
C CYS A 189 -2.65 14.76 6.98
N PHE A 190 -1.83 15.20 7.94
CA PHE A 190 -2.29 16.14 8.99
C PHE A 190 -2.70 17.50 8.43
N ASP A 191 -1.99 18.03 7.42
CA ASP A 191 -2.35 19.29 6.75
C ASP A 191 -3.73 19.20 6.05
N ARG A 192 -4.24 17.98 5.79
CA ARG A 192 -5.59 17.72 5.23
C ARG A 192 -6.64 17.34 6.28
N GLY A 193 -6.30 17.46 7.55
CA GLY A 193 -7.24 17.21 8.65
C GLY A 193 -7.45 15.74 9.02
N TYR A 194 -6.61 14.83 8.53
CA TYR A 194 -6.67 13.44 8.94
C TYR A 194 -6.29 13.27 10.42
N THR A 195 -6.99 12.37 11.10
CA THR A 195 -6.54 11.81 12.38
C THR A 195 -5.76 10.53 12.11
N CYS A 196 -4.70 10.28 12.87
CA CYS A 196 -3.80 9.16 12.62
C CYS A 196 -3.79 8.17 13.78
N PHE A 197 -3.72 6.88 13.44
CA PHE A 197 -3.61 5.76 14.38
C PHE A 197 -2.53 4.79 13.92
N TYR A 198 -1.92 4.06 14.84
CA TYR A 198 -1.03 2.96 14.56
C TYR A 198 -1.44 1.70 15.32
N ASN A 199 -1.13 0.54 14.78
CA ASN A 199 -1.32 -0.73 15.46
C ASN A 199 -0.16 -0.96 16.45
N HIS A 200 -0.48 -1.02 17.74
CA HIS A 200 0.50 -1.33 18.77
C HIS A 200 0.65 -2.85 18.92
N ARG A 201 1.32 -3.51 17.97
CA ARG A 201 1.61 -4.96 17.96
C ARG A 201 0.39 -5.83 18.24
N GLY A 202 -0.71 -5.59 17.55
CA GLY A 202 -1.95 -6.37 17.72
C GLY A 202 -2.70 -6.11 19.05
N ARG A 203 -2.26 -5.11 19.84
CA ARG A 203 -2.90 -4.73 21.10
C ARG A 203 -3.96 -3.63 20.96
N GLY A 204 -4.27 -3.26 19.74
CA GLY A 204 -5.24 -2.22 19.42
C GLY A 204 -4.64 -0.99 18.77
N LEU A 205 -5.50 -0.23 18.12
CA LEU A 205 -5.15 1.07 17.56
C LEU A 205 -4.85 2.06 18.68
N LYS A 206 -3.77 2.80 18.51
CA LYS A 206 -3.37 3.90 19.38
C LYS A 206 -3.30 5.19 18.56
N PRO A 207 -3.81 6.31 19.10
CA PRO A 207 -3.77 7.58 18.38
C PRO A 207 -2.35 8.11 18.27
N VAL A 208 -2.04 8.67 17.10
CA VAL A 208 -0.88 9.51 16.86
C VAL A 208 -1.29 10.95 17.13
N LYS A 209 -0.62 11.65 18.04
CA LYS A 209 -1.04 12.95 18.52
C LYS A 209 -0.72 14.09 17.54
N ASP A 210 0.46 14.01 16.94
CA ASP A 210 1.02 15.00 16.04
C ASP A 210 2.14 14.38 15.19
N ILE A 211 2.76 15.15 14.32
CA ILE A 211 3.81 14.73 13.40
C ILE A 211 5.03 14.18 14.19
N GLU A 212 5.48 14.88 15.22
CA GLU A 212 6.65 14.47 16.02
C GLU A 212 6.42 13.12 16.68
N HIS A 213 5.23 12.91 17.24
CA HIS A 213 4.82 11.63 17.82
C HIS A 213 4.79 10.51 16.78
N GLY A 214 4.25 10.78 15.56
CA GLY A 214 4.23 9.83 14.45
C GLY A 214 5.62 9.41 14.01
N VAL A 215 6.51 10.36 13.81
CA VAL A 215 7.93 10.12 13.50
C VAL A 215 8.61 9.26 14.58
N LYS A 216 8.40 9.60 15.85
CA LYS A 216 8.94 8.82 16.96
C LYS A 216 8.47 7.38 16.95
N ILE A 217 7.18 7.13 16.69
CA ILE A 217 6.63 5.77 16.59
C ILE A 217 7.26 5.04 15.42
N ALA A 218 7.31 5.64 14.22
CA ALA A 218 7.90 5.03 13.04
C ALA A 218 9.38 4.65 13.26
N LEU A 219 10.15 5.49 13.94
CA LEU A 219 11.56 5.23 14.27
C LEU A 219 11.76 4.10 15.29
N THR A 220 10.72 3.68 16.01
CA THR A 220 10.79 2.54 16.97
C THR A 220 10.39 1.21 16.35
N MET A 221 10.21 1.14 15.03
CA MET A 221 9.96 -0.12 14.33
C MET A 221 11.17 -1.05 14.38
N PRO A 222 10.97 -2.36 14.44
CA PRO A 222 9.69 -3.09 14.56
C PRO A 222 9.21 -3.30 16.01
N GLU A 223 9.75 -2.55 16.97
CA GLU A 223 9.55 -2.81 18.40
C GLU A 223 8.11 -2.60 18.87
N ILE A 224 7.42 -1.58 18.35
CA ILE A 224 6.07 -1.20 18.78
C ILE A 224 5.01 -1.16 17.68
N THR A 225 5.41 -1.14 16.42
CA THR A 225 4.50 -1.15 15.26
C THR A 225 5.08 -1.95 14.11
N ASP A 226 4.25 -2.36 13.17
CA ASP A 226 4.59 -3.02 11.91
C ASP A 226 4.79 -2.04 10.74
N GLY A 227 4.59 -0.74 10.98
CA GLY A 227 4.75 0.31 9.99
C GLY A 227 3.46 0.79 9.34
N ASP A 228 2.37 0.06 9.50
CA ASP A 228 1.07 0.48 8.99
C ASP A 228 0.44 1.56 9.88
N PHE A 229 0.15 2.71 9.28
CA PHE A 229 -0.56 3.82 9.91
C PHE A 229 -1.92 4.02 9.24
N LEU A 230 -2.98 4.09 10.06
CA LEU A 230 -4.34 4.34 9.60
C LEU A 230 -4.67 5.83 9.78
N PHE A 231 -4.97 6.49 8.68
CA PHE A 231 -5.39 7.89 8.63
C PHE A 231 -6.89 7.96 8.34
N LEU A 232 -7.65 8.47 9.29
CA LEU A 232 -9.10 8.60 9.16
C LEU A 232 -9.48 10.05 8.82
N ASN A 233 -10.27 10.21 7.77
CA ASN A 233 -10.83 11.49 7.38
C ASN A 233 -12.14 11.73 8.16
N GLY A 234 -12.20 12.82 8.91
CA GLY A 234 -13.37 13.17 9.72
C GLY A 234 -14.61 13.62 8.93
N ASN A 235 -14.46 13.90 7.62
CA ASN A 235 -15.57 14.26 6.73
C ASN A 235 -16.34 13.01 6.26
N ARG A 236 -15.73 11.82 6.44
CA ARG A 236 -16.34 10.54 6.06
C ARG A 236 -16.83 9.83 7.33
N ALA A 237 -18.10 10.04 7.66
CA ALA A 237 -18.80 9.40 8.78
C ALA A 237 -19.58 8.17 8.29
#